data_6203058219f128c4d0d822398a50e171
#
_entry.id   6203058219f128c4d0d822398a50e171
#
_cell.length_a   1.000
_cell.length_b   1.000
_cell.length_c   1.000
_cell.angle_alpha   90.00
_cell.angle_beta   90.00
_cell.angle_gamma   90.00
#
_symmetry.space_group_name_H-M   'P 1'
#
loop_
_entity.id
_entity.type
_entity.pdbx_description
1 polymer ?
#
loop_
_entity_poly.entity_id
_entity_poly.type
_entity_poly.pdbx_seq_one_letter_code
_entity_poly.pdbx_strand_id
1 'polypeptide(L)'
;KYLGGSSANIAFGTARLGLKSAMLSRVGDDHMGRFLVESLAREGCDVSAIQVDPQRLTAMVLLGLKDRETFPLVFYRENCADMALSAEDINEAFIASSKALLITGTHFSTDGVYRASLQALDYAQKHGVKRVLDIDYRPVLWGLAGKADGETRFVADHQVSQHVQSILPRFDLIVGTEEEFLIAGGSADLLTALRTVRSLSAATLVVKLGPQGCTVIHGEIPPRLEDGAIYPGVRVEVLNVLGAGDAFMSGFLSGWLEDASDERCCQLANACGGLVVSRHACAPAMPTRAELDYLFSSPVPITRPDQDPVLQRLHQVSVPRKAWKQLFVFAFDHRGQLVELAQQGGQDPTRISALKQLFIQAVERVEQLLREQGVAADVGLLADQRFGQDALNAATGRGWWVARPVEVQGSRPLAFEHGRSVGSNLIAWPQEQIIKCLVQYHPDDEPLLRLEQEAQIRGLYQASQVSGHELLLEIIPPKDLPGAHPEVLYRSLKRLYNLGIYPAWWKIEAQSAEEWQ
;
A
#
# COMPACT_ATOMS: atom_id res chain seq x y z
N LYS A 1 -7.84 -6.39 -4.80
CA LYS A 1 -7.38 -7.00 -3.55
C LYS A 1 -6.39 -6.09 -2.86
N TYR A 2 -6.37 -6.12 -1.51
CA TYR A 2 -5.47 -5.30 -0.70
C TYR A 2 -4.88 -6.15 0.42
N LEU A 3 -3.67 -5.80 0.86
CA LEU A 3 -3.11 -6.32 2.10
C LEU A 3 -4.00 -5.84 3.27
N GLY A 4 -4.29 -6.73 4.20
CA GLY A 4 -5.09 -6.48 5.40
C GLY A 4 -4.59 -7.32 6.58
N GLY A 5 -5.33 -7.23 7.68
CA GLY A 5 -4.92 -7.76 8.97
C GLY A 5 -4.17 -6.71 9.79
N SER A 6 -4.58 -6.53 11.04
CA SER A 6 -4.11 -5.47 11.92
C SER A 6 -2.59 -5.43 12.02
N SER A 7 -1.94 -6.54 12.37
CA SER A 7 -0.48 -6.62 12.47
C SER A 7 0.23 -6.28 11.16
N ALA A 8 -0.28 -6.78 10.03
CA ALA A 8 0.32 -6.52 8.72
C ALA A 8 0.12 -5.05 8.29
N ASN A 9 -1.04 -4.47 8.57
CA ASN A 9 -1.29 -3.04 8.33
C ASN A 9 -0.33 -2.17 9.15
N ILE A 10 -0.09 -2.52 10.42
CA ILE A 10 0.85 -1.78 11.30
C ILE A 10 2.29 -1.93 10.80
N ALA A 11 2.72 -3.16 10.42
CA ALA A 11 4.05 -3.38 9.86
C ALA A 11 4.27 -2.58 8.58
N PHE A 12 3.27 -2.55 7.71
CA PHE A 12 3.26 -1.77 6.48
C PHE A 12 3.34 -0.26 6.75
N GLY A 13 2.50 0.26 7.67
CA GLY A 13 2.46 1.68 8.01
C GLY A 13 3.76 2.15 8.68
N THR A 14 4.31 1.37 9.60
CA THR A 14 5.59 1.69 10.27
C THR A 14 6.76 1.70 9.29
N ALA A 15 6.79 0.77 8.31
CA ALA A 15 7.78 0.78 7.24
C ALA A 15 7.70 2.06 6.39
N ARG A 16 6.49 2.47 5.99
CA ARG A 16 6.26 3.73 5.26
C ARG A 16 6.72 4.98 6.03
N LEU A 17 6.64 4.93 7.35
CA LEU A 17 7.12 6.00 8.21
C LEU A 17 8.63 5.93 8.50
N GLY A 18 9.34 4.98 7.90
CA GLY A 18 10.79 4.89 7.95
C GLY A 18 11.35 3.98 9.05
N LEU A 19 10.50 3.25 9.78
CA LEU A 19 10.97 2.24 10.73
C LEU A 19 11.44 0.97 10.01
N LYS A 20 12.40 0.27 10.58
CA LYS A 20 12.76 -1.10 10.17
C LYS A 20 11.72 -2.06 10.71
N SER A 21 10.69 -2.32 9.93
CA SER A 21 9.57 -3.16 10.31
C SER A 21 9.81 -4.60 9.87
N ALA A 22 9.32 -5.54 10.66
CA ALA A 22 9.38 -6.96 10.38
C ALA A 22 8.05 -7.62 10.72
N MET A 23 7.69 -8.67 9.98
CA MET A 23 6.44 -9.40 10.19
C MET A 23 6.70 -10.85 10.58
N LEU A 24 6.16 -11.26 11.73
CA LEU A 24 6.11 -12.64 12.16
C LEU A 24 4.66 -13.11 12.03
N SER A 25 4.41 -14.08 11.15
CA SER A 25 3.07 -14.60 10.87
C SER A 25 3.16 -15.89 10.06
N ARG A 26 1.99 -16.38 9.61
CA ARG A 26 1.89 -17.56 8.76
C ARG A 26 0.88 -17.32 7.63
N VAL A 27 1.23 -17.71 6.41
CA VAL A 27 0.38 -17.61 5.21
C VAL A 27 0.27 -18.98 4.54
N GLY A 28 -0.75 -19.19 3.72
CA GLY A 28 -0.87 -20.40 2.93
C GLY A 28 0.08 -20.42 1.73
N ASP A 29 0.40 -21.62 1.23
CA ASP A 29 1.08 -21.78 -0.06
C ASP A 29 0.10 -21.57 -1.22
N ASP A 30 -0.41 -20.36 -1.30
CA ASP A 30 -1.38 -19.92 -2.30
C ASP A 30 -1.05 -18.53 -2.86
N HIS A 31 -1.81 -18.11 -3.89
CA HIS A 31 -1.60 -16.80 -4.51
C HIS A 31 -1.88 -15.62 -3.58
N MET A 32 -2.73 -15.77 -2.56
CA MET A 32 -2.99 -14.71 -1.59
C MET A 32 -1.82 -14.59 -0.61
N GLY A 33 -1.27 -15.72 -0.14
CA GLY A 33 -0.07 -15.75 0.70
C GLY A 33 1.12 -15.08 0.02
N ARG A 34 1.41 -15.46 -1.22
CA ARG A 34 2.46 -14.81 -2.02
C ARG A 34 2.21 -13.31 -2.17
N PHE A 35 0.99 -12.91 -2.49
CA PHE A 35 0.62 -11.49 -2.61
C PHE A 35 0.87 -10.70 -1.30
N LEU A 36 0.56 -11.27 -0.13
CA LEU A 36 0.78 -10.61 1.16
C LEU A 36 2.27 -10.43 1.44
N VAL A 37 3.06 -11.51 1.27
CA VAL A 37 4.52 -11.49 1.48
C VAL A 37 5.20 -10.48 0.55
N GLU A 38 4.89 -10.52 -0.74
CA GLU A 38 5.43 -9.59 -1.73
C GLU A 38 5.04 -8.14 -1.46
N SER A 39 3.80 -7.91 -0.99
CA SER A 39 3.33 -6.56 -0.65
C SER A 39 4.10 -5.98 0.53
N LEU A 40 4.31 -6.76 1.60
CA LEU A 40 5.13 -6.34 2.75
C LEU A 40 6.60 -6.12 2.37
N ALA A 41 7.18 -7.06 1.62
CA ALA A 41 8.58 -6.96 1.19
C ALA A 41 8.81 -5.71 0.30
N ARG A 42 7.86 -5.37 -0.56
CA ARG A 42 7.90 -4.17 -1.41
C ARG A 42 7.94 -2.88 -0.59
N GLU A 43 7.24 -2.85 0.54
CA GLU A 43 7.27 -1.70 1.47
C GLU A 43 8.52 -1.68 2.35
N GLY A 44 9.42 -2.66 2.21
CA GLY A 44 10.65 -2.74 2.97
C GLY A 44 10.52 -3.46 4.33
N CYS A 45 9.40 -4.18 4.57
CA CYS A 45 9.28 -5.03 5.74
C CYS A 45 10.16 -6.28 5.59
N ASP A 46 10.81 -6.67 6.68
CA ASP A 46 11.44 -7.99 6.77
C ASP A 46 10.35 -9.06 6.89
N VAL A 47 10.29 -9.94 5.90
CA VAL A 47 9.32 -11.03 5.80
C VAL A 47 9.94 -12.40 6.10
N SER A 48 11.18 -12.45 6.57
CA SER A 48 11.95 -13.69 6.80
C SER A 48 11.33 -14.58 7.88
N ALA A 49 10.52 -14.02 8.78
CA ALA A 49 9.80 -14.77 9.81
C ALA A 49 8.34 -15.10 9.44
N ILE A 50 7.95 -14.89 8.18
CA ILE A 50 6.65 -15.37 7.69
C ILE A 50 6.79 -16.83 7.27
N GLN A 51 6.03 -17.70 7.93
CA GLN A 51 5.98 -19.13 7.61
C GLN A 51 4.99 -19.40 6.48
N VAL A 52 5.28 -20.38 5.62
CA VAL A 52 4.35 -20.83 4.56
C VAL A 52 3.74 -22.16 4.96
N ASP A 53 2.42 -22.21 5.06
CA ASP A 53 1.66 -23.42 5.41
C ASP A 53 1.25 -24.16 4.12
N PRO A 54 1.72 -25.40 3.90
CA PRO A 54 1.38 -26.16 2.69
C PRO A 54 -0.03 -26.78 2.73
N GLN A 55 -0.73 -26.71 3.86
CA GLN A 55 -2.00 -27.40 4.06
C GLN A 55 -3.18 -26.45 4.24
N ARG A 56 -2.93 -25.21 4.70
CA ARG A 56 -3.97 -24.22 4.99
C ARG A 56 -3.95 -23.08 4.02
N LEU A 57 -5.13 -22.52 3.75
CA LEU A 57 -5.24 -21.32 2.91
C LEU A 57 -4.92 -20.06 3.72
N THR A 58 -4.52 -19.03 3.00
CA THR A 58 -4.39 -17.68 3.54
C THR A 58 -5.76 -17.12 3.91
N ALA A 59 -5.86 -16.48 5.08
CA ALA A 59 -7.09 -15.84 5.51
C ALA A 59 -7.50 -14.69 4.59
N MET A 60 -8.80 -14.51 4.44
CA MET A 60 -9.39 -13.46 3.63
C MET A 60 -10.55 -12.79 4.37
N VAL A 61 -10.68 -11.47 4.20
CA VAL A 61 -11.83 -10.71 4.68
C VAL A 61 -12.48 -10.02 3.50
N LEU A 62 -13.78 -10.21 3.32
CA LEU A 62 -14.58 -9.42 2.38
C LEU A 62 -15.11 -8.19 3.09
N LEU A 63 -14.82 -7.03 2.51
CA LEU A 63 -15.31 -5.75 2.97
C LEU A 63 -16.34 -5.21 1.97
N GLY A 64 -17.54 -4.93 2.43
CA GLY A 64 -18.54 -4.14 1.72
C GLY A 64 -18.50 -2.68 2.22
N LEU A 65 -18.51 -1.73 1.31
CA LEU A 65 -18.74 -0.32 1.64
C LEU A 65 -20.18 0.01 1.26
N LYS A 66 -21.07 0.17 2.24
CA LYS A 66 -22.47 0.53 2.01
C LYS A 66 -22.68 2.04 2.12
N ASP A 67 -22.18 2.62 3.20
CA ASP A 67 -22.22 4.06 3.48
C ASP A 67 -21.07 4.42 4.45
N ARG A 68 -21.09 5.65 5.00
CA ARG A 68 -20.03 6.13 5.90
C ARG A 68 -19.96 5.37 7.23
N GLU A 69 -21.04 4.75 7.65
CA GLU A 69 -21.21 4.11 8.96
C GLU A 69 -21.32 2.59 8.86
N THR A 70 -21.69 2.06 7.68
CA THR A 70 -21.95 0.64 7.47
C THR A 70 -20.87 -0.01 6.61
N PHE A 71 -20.05 -0.87 7.24
CA PHE A 71 -18.93 -1.58 6.61
C PHE A 71 -19.05 -3.07 6.89
N PRO A 72 -19.98 -3.80 6.24
CA PRO A 72 -20.11 -5.24 6.48
C PRO A 72 -18.76 -5.95 6.22
N LEU A 73 -18.33 -6.73 7.22
CA LEU A 73 -17.10 -7.50 7.20
C LEU A 73 -17.43 -8.98 7.34
N VAL A 74 -17.03 -9.77 6.35
CA VAL A 74 -17.17 -11.23 6.38
C VAL A 74 -15.78 -11.87 6.49
N PHE A 75 -15.54 -12.59 7.58
CA PHE A 75 -14.26 -13.22 7.86
C PHE A 75 -14.22 -14.65 7.32
N TYR A 76 -13.38 -14.90 6.31
CA TYR A 76 -12.98 -16.22 5.85
C TYR A 76 -11.63 -16.58 6.49
N ARG A 77 -11.65 -16.87 7.82
CA ARG A 77 -10.44 -17.09 8.60
C ARG A 77 -10.44 -18.41 9.36
N GLU A 78 -11.49 -19.23 9.23
CA GLU A 78 -11.59 -20.49 9.92
C GLU A 78 -10.53 -21.48 9.42
N ASN A 79 -9.73 -22.03 10.32
CA ASN A 79 -8.63 -22.96 10.03
C ASN A 79 -7.65 -22.45 8.95
N CYS A 80 -7.48 -21.14 8.82
CA CYS A 80 -6.50 -20.55 7.92
C CYS A 80 -5.08 -20.60 8.50
N ALA A 81 -4.10 -20.32 7.66
CA ALA A 81 -2.68 -20.47 7.99
C ALA A 81 -2.26 -19.63 9.19
N ASP A 82 -2.71 -18.37 9.29
CA ASP A 82 -2.40 -17.46 10.40
C ASP A 82 -2.91 -17.96 11.76
N MET A 83 -3.99 -18.74 11.78
CA MET A 83 -4.52 -19.38 13.00
C MET A 83 -3.71 -20.60 13.44
N ALA A 84 -2.78 -21.06 12.63
CA ALA A 84 -1.90 -22.20 12.89
C ALA A 84 -0.49 -21.80 13.35
N LEU A 85 -0.25 -20.51 13.57
CA LEU A 85 1.00 -20.05 14.16
C LEU A 85 1.16 -20.70 15.54
N SER A 86 2.33 -21.28 15.82
CA SER A 86 2.64 -22.03 17.02
C SER A 86 3.88 -21.48 17.73
N ALA A 87 4.11 -21.90 18.98
CA ALA A 87 5.29 -21.51 19.74
C ALA A 87 6.61 -21.95 19.05
N GLU A 88 6.57 -23.02 18.27
CA GLU A 88 7.72 -23.56 17.53
C GLU A 88 8.13 -22.65 16.35
N ASP A 89 7.20 -21.84 15.85
CA ASP A 89 7.46 -20.86 14.79
C ASP A 89 8.20 -19.60 15.30
N ILE A 90 8.30 -19.44 16.63
CA ILE A 90 8.87 -18.24 17.25
C ILE A 90 10.38 -18.38 17.40
N ASN A 91 11.11 -17.63 16.59
CA ASN A 91 12.56 -17.59 16.65
C ASN A 91 13.06 -16.56 17.67
N GLU A 92 13.79 -17.03 18.71
CA GLU A 92 14.31 -16.17 19.77
C GLU A 92 15.27 -15.09 19.23
N ALA A 93 16.18 -15.44 18.32
CA ALA A 93 17.14 -14.49 17.79
C ALA A 93 16.46 -13.38 16.97
N PHE A 94 15.36 -13.72 16.26
CA PHE A 94 14.57 -12.75 15.51
C PHE A 94 13.91 -11.74 16.48
N ILE A 95 13.30 -12.21 17.57
CA ILE A 95 12.73 -11.32 18.59
C ILE A 95 13.82 -10.46 19.23
N ALA A 96 14.95 -11.06 19.63
CA ALA A 96 16.07 -10.37 20.28
C ALA A 96 16.71 -9.28 19.41
N SER A 97 16.61 -9.38 18.08
CA SER A 97 17.13 -8.38 17.14
C SER A 97 16.28 -7.09 17.06
N SER A 98 15.09 -7.08 17.66
CA SER A 98 14.11 -6.01 17.56
C SER A 98 14.18 -5.04 18.75
N LYS A 99 13.81 -3.77 18.52
CA LYS A 99 13.61 -2.78 19.61
C LYS A 99 12.27 -2.97 20.32
N ALA A 100 11.25 -3.43 19.59
CA ALA A 100 9.92 -3.65 20.13
C ALA A 100 9.23 -4.84 19.44
N LEU A 101 8.42 -5.55 20.21
CA LEU A 101 7.48 -6.57 19.78
C LEU A 101 6.07 -6.01 19.96
N LEU A 102 5.30 -5.91 18.86
CA LEU A 102 3.89 -5.55 18.91
C LEU A 102 3.03 -6.80 18.70
N ILE A 103 2.03 -6.98 19.56
CA ILE A 103 1.01 -8.01 19.44
C ILE A 103 -0.36 -7.31 19.40
N THR A 104 -1.25 -7.77 18.54
CA THR A 104 -2.65 -7.33 18.52
C THR A 104 -3.53 -8.36 19.21
N GLY A 105 -4.59 -7.93 19.90
CA GLY A 105 -5.48 -8.82 20.66
C GLY A 105 -6.21 -9.86 19.81
N THR A 106 -6.22 -9.70 18.49
CA THR A 106 -6.71 -10.73 17.56
C THR A 106 -5.92 -12.04 17.65
N HIS A 107 -4.67 -12.01 18.16
CA HIS A 107 -3.84 -13.20 18.36
C HIS A 107 -4.16 -13.97 19.64
N PHE A 108 -5.06 -13.48 20.49
CA PHE A 108 -5.42 -14.15 21.74
C PHE A 108 -6.67 -15.02 21.61
N SER A 109 -7.35 -14.97 20.47
CA SER A 109 -8.64 -15.66 20.27
C SER A 109 -8.51 -17.18 20.04
N THR A 110 -7.29 -17.72 19.87
CA THR A 110 -7.04 -19.16 19.70
C THR A 110 -5.84 -19.61 20.51
N ASP A 111 -5.93 -20.82 21.10
CA ASP A 111 -4.91 -21.36 22.00
C ASP A 111 -3.52 -21.48 21.37
N GLY A 112 -3.43 -21.87 20.10
CA GLY A 112 -2.15 -22.03 19.40
C GLY A 112 -1.41 -20.71 19.28
N VAL A 113 -2.10 -19.71 18.70
CA VAL A 113 -1.54 -18.37 18.49
C VAL A 113 -1.32 -17.63 19.82
N TYR A 114 -2.19 -17.87 20.80
CA TYR A 114 -1.99 -17.34 22.16
C TYR A 114 -0.68 -17.86 22.78
N ARG A 115 -0.42 -19.18 22.72
CA ARG A 115 0.84 -19.75 23.21
C ARG A 115 2.05 -19.23 22.46
N ALA A 116 1.95 -19.09 21.13
CA ALA A 116 3.00 -18.46 20.33
C ALA A 116 3.28 -17.01 20.79
N SER A 117 2.22 -16.25 21.06
CA SER A 117 2.33 -14.89 21.58
C SER A 117 3.00 -14.83 22.95
N LEU A 118 2.65 -15.77 23.85
CA LEU A 118 3.32 -15.86 25.16
C LEU A 118 4.82 -16.19 25.02
N GLN A 119 5.17 -17.12 24.14
CA GLN A 119 6.57 -17.45 23.85
C GLN A 119 7.35 -16.26 23.30
N ALA A 120 6.74 -15.48 22.40
CA ALA A 120 7.35 -14.25 21.87
C ALA A 120 7.55 -13.19 22.97
N LEU A 121 6.59 -13.03 23.89
CA LEU A 121 6.69 -12.13 25.04
C LEU A 121 7.78 -12.59 26.02
N ASP A 122 7.96 -13.91 26.23
CA ASP A 122 9.02 -14.45 27.08
C ASP A 122 10.40 -14.09 26.51
N TYR A 123 10.59 -14.27 25.20
CA TYR A 123 11.82 -13.88 24.54
C TYR A 123 12.04 -12.36 24.56
N ALA A 124 11.00 -11.57 24.32
CA ALA A 124 11.07 -10.12 24.39
C ALA A 124 11.50 -9.64 25.78
N GLN A 125 10.91 -10.22 26.84
CA GLN A 125 11.27 -9.92 28.22
C GLN A 125 12.73 -10.31 28.54
N LYS A 126 13.15 -11.49 28.13
CA LYS A 126 14.50 -12.01 28.32
C LYS A 126 15.57 -11.10 27.72
N HIS A 127 15.28 -10.51 26.55
CA HIS A 127 16.21 -9.68 25.79
C HIS A 127 15.97 -8.17 25.93
N GLY A 128 15.09 -7.72 26.83
CA GLY A 128 14.81 -6.30 27.06
C GLY A 128 14.14 -5.61 25.88
N VAL A 129 13.43 -6.35 25.03
CA VAL A 129 12.65 -5.83 23.92
C VAL A 129 11.37 -5.21 24.46
N LYS A 130 11.03 -3.98 24.05
CA LYS A 130 9.78 -3.29 24.44
C LYS A 130 8.57 -4.09 23.95
N ARG A 131 7.53 -4.23 24.78
CA ARG A 131 6.34 -5.05 24.50
C ARG A 131 5.12 -4.16 24.37
N VAL A 132 4.49 -4.20 23.21
CA VAL A 132 3.38 -3.32 22.82
C VAL A 132 2.14 -4.15 22.57
N LEU A 133 1.01 -3.75 23.13
CA LEU A 133 -0.32 -4.30 22.87
C LEU A 133 -1.19 -3.26 22.14
N ASP A 134 -1.71 -3.61 20.98
CA ASP A 134 -2.96 -3.04 20.47
C ASP A 134 -4.09 -3.97 20.89
N ILE A 135 -5.03 -3.49 21.70
CA ILE A 135 -6.09 -4.35 22.26
C ILE A 135 -6.91 -4.99 21.14
N ASP A 136 -7.19 -4.25 20.05
CA ASP A 136 -7.82 -4.73 18.79
C ASP A 136 -8.82 -5.87 19.01
N TYR A 137 -9.83 -5.62 19.83
CA TYR A 137 -10.86 -6.60 20.17
C TYR A 137 -11.83 -6.77 18.99
N ARG A 138 -12.07 -8.02 18.62
CA ARG A 138 -13.00 -8.40 17.54
C ARG A 138 -13.93 -9.52 18.02
N PRO A 139 -15.17 -9.23 18.45
CA PRO A 139 -16.11 -10.22 18.97
C PRO A 139 -16.28 -11.45 18.09
N VAL A 140 -16.29 -11.28 16.75
CA VAL A 140 -16.39 -12.38 15.77
C VAL A 140 -15.29 -13.42 15.94
N LEU A 141 -14.07 -13.03 16.30
CA LEU A 141 -12.94 -13.95 16.46
C LEU A 141 -13.03 -14.74 17.79
N TRP A 142 -13.83 -14.26 18.74
CA TRP A 142 -14.11 -14.93 20.00
C TRP A 142 -15.42 -15.74 19.97
N GLY A 143 -16.08 -15.81 18.79
CA GLY A 143 -17.36 -16.50 18.63
C GLY A 143 -18.55 -15.78 19.27
N LEU A 144 -18.40 -14.50 19.62
CA LEU A 144 -19.42 -13.67 20.27
C LEU A 144 -20.30 -12.89 19.27
N ALA A 145 -19.94 -12.93 18.00
CA ALA A 145 -20.73 -12.35 16.89
C ALA A 145 -20.76 -13.32 15.71
N GLY A 146 -21.75 -13.20 14.85
CA GLY A 146 -21.87 -13.99 13.63
C GLY A 146 -20.69 -13.79 12.68
N LYS A 147 -20.34 -14.79 11.87
CA LYS A 147 -19.24 -14.67 10.88
C LYS A 147 -19.47 -13.55 9.84
N ALA A 148 -20.72 -13.15 9.65
CA ALA A 148 -21.12 -12.05 8.78
C ALA A 148 -21.24 -10.69 9.49
N ASP A 149 -21.04 -10.66 10.81
CA ASP A 149 -21.16 -9.47 11.66
C ASP A 149 -19.79 -8.97 12.14
N GLY A 150 -18.80 -9.05 11.28
CA GLY A 150 -17.42 -8.67 11.58
C GLY A 150 -17.20 -7.19 11.88
N GLU A 151 -18.17 -6.34 11.55
CA GLU A 151 -18.22 -4.91 11.90
C GLU A 151 -18.58 -4.67 13.37
N THR A 152 -19.16 -5.63 14.07
CA THR A 152 -19.46 -5.52 15.51
C THR A 152 -18.19 -5.28 16.29
N ARG A 153 -18.10 -4.16 17.01
CA ARG A 153 -16.89 -3.71 17.71
C ARG A 153 -16.85 -4.12 19.17
N PHE A 154 -18.01 -4.20 19.83
CA PHE A 154 -18.09 -4.48 21.24
C PHE A 154 -19.21 -5.47 21.56
N VAL A 155 -18.86 -6.54 22.25
CA VAL A 155 -19.75 -7.46 22.97
C VAL A 155 -19.10 -7.73 24.32
N ALA A 156 -19.74 -7.33 25.39
CA ALA A 156 -19.22 -7.58 26.73
C ALA A 156 -19.20 -9.08 27.03
N ASP A 157 -18.03 -9.59 27.42
CA ASP A 157 -17.86 -10.98 27.84
C ASP A 157 -16.83 -11.07 28.97
N HIS A 158 -17.24 -11.69 30.08
CA HIS A 158 -16.42 -11.78 31.28
C HIS A 158 -15.20 -12.71 31.10
N GLN A 159 -15.34 -13.80 30.34
CA GLN A 159 -14.24 -14.74 30.09
C GLN A 159 -13.17 -14.10 29.23
N VAL A 160 -13.59 -13.39 28.18
CA VAL A 160 -12.67 -12.63 27.32
C VAL A 160 -11.95 -11.56 28.13
N SER A 161 -12.69 -10.80 28.97
CA SER A 161 -12.08 -9.80 29.87
C SER A 161 -11.02 -10.41 30.77
N GLN A 162 -11.33 -11.53 31.45
CA GLN A 162 -10.37 -12.23 32.32
C GLN A 162 -9.16 -12.72 31.53
N HIS A 163 -9.37 -13.25 30.34
CA HIS A 163 -8.29 -13.73 29.49
C HIS A 163 -7.35 -12.58 29.09
N VAL A 164 -7.89 -11.45 28.62
CA VAL A 164 -7.09 -10.25 28.28
C VAL A 164 -6.37 -9.73 29.53
N GLN A 165 -7.04 -9.62 30.67
CA GLN A 165 -6.46 -9.16 31.93
C GLN A 165 -5.24 -10.00 32.37
N SER A 166 -5.26 -11.30 32.11
CA SER A 166 -4.16 -12.21 32.47
C SER A 166 -2.81 -11.87 31.82
N ILE A 167 -2.83 -11.16 30.68
CA ILE A 167 -1.63 -10.83 29.90
C ILE A 167 -1.22 -9.36 29.97
N LEU A 168 -2.10 -8.45 30.46
CA LEU A 168 -1.81 -7.01 30.56
C LEU A 168 -0.50 -6.70 31.29
N PRO A 169 -0.13 -7.42 32.39
CA PRO A 169 1.13 -7.17 33.09
C PRO A 169 2.40 -7.37 32.24
N ARG A 170 2.27 -8.01 31.10
CA ARG A 170 3.37 -8.35 30.20
C ARG A 170 3.82 -7.21 29.29
N PHE A 171 3.05 -6.12 29.20
CA PHE A 171 3.28 -5.05 28.23
C PHE A 171 3.82 -3.77 28.87
N ASP A 172 4.58 -3.01 28.06
CA ASP A 172 5.15 -1.72 28.43
C ASP A 172 4.30 -0.56 27.87
N LEU A 173 3.54 -0.84 26.79
CA LEU A 173 2.60 0.08 26.15
C LEU A 173 1.33 -0.68 25.78
N ILE A 174 0.16 -0.14 26.16
CA ILE A 174 -1.16 -0.68 25.85
C ILE A 174 -1.97 0.42 25.16
N VAL A 175 -2.45 0.13 23.96
CA VAL A 175 -3.22 1.06 23.12
C VAL A 175 -4.57 0.45 22.80
N GLY A 176 -5.64 1.24 22.85
CA GLY A 176 -6.98 0.76 22.53
C GLY A 176 -7.97 1.92 22.35
N THR A 177 -9.14 1.61 21.78
CA THR A 177 -10.30 2.50 21.81
C THR A 177 -10.97 2.46 23.20
N GLU A 178 -11.95 3.33 23.41
CA GLU A 178 -12.77 3.30 24.63
C GLU A 178 -13.42 1.92 24.80
N GLU A 179 -14.07 1.38 23.76
CA GLU A 179 -14.72 0.06 23.80
C GLU A 179 -13.71 -1.07 24.07
N GLU A 180 -12.51 -0.99 23.51
CA GLU A 180 -11.46 -1.96 23.74
C GLU A 180 -10.95 -1.91 25.19
N PHE A 181 -10.88 -0.74 25.82
CA PHE A 181 -10.59 -0.64 27.25
C PHE A 181 -11.75 -1.13 28.14
N LEU A 182 -13.01 -0.96 27.72
CA LEU A 182 -14.15 -1.53 28.44
C LEU A 182 -14.02 -3.06 28.55
N ILE A 183 -13.66 -3.74 27.47
CA ILE A 183 -13.45 -5.20 27.48
C ILE A 183 -12.20 -5.59 28.29
N ALA A 184 -11.08 -4.89 28.11
CA ALA A 184 -9.84 -5.16 28.82
C ALA A 184 -10.00 -4.95 30.36
N GLY A 185 -10.74 -3.94 30.76
CA GLY A 185 -11.03 -3.66 32.18
C GLY A 185 -12.23 -4.44 32.75
N GLY A 186 -13.04 -5.06 31.91
CA GLY A 186 -14.21 -5.82 32.32
C GLY A 186 -15.31 -4.97 32.96
N SER A 187 -15.50 -3.73 32.48
CA SER A 187 -16.48 -2.76 33.00
C SER A 187 -17.15 -2.00 31.90
N ALA A 188 -18.41 -1.60 32.10
CA ALA A 188 -19.14 -0.71 31.19
C ALA A 188 -18.82 0.77 31.43
N ASP A 189 -18.12 1.11 32.53
CA ASP A 189 -17.61 2.45 32.81
C ASP A 189 -16.12 2.54 32.47
N LEU A 190 -15.76 3.50 31.60
CA LEU A 190 -14.39 3.61 31.08
C LEU A 190 -13.35 3.90 32.15
N LEU A 191 -13.64 4.80 33.09
CA LEU A 191 -12.69 5.13 34.15
C LEU A 191 -12.47 3.95 35.10
N THR A 192 -13.51 3.18 35.40
CA THR A 192 -13.42 1.94 36.16
C THR A 192 -12.60 0.89 35.41
N ALA A 193 -12.85 0.73 34.11
CA ALA A 193 -12.08 -0.16 33.25
C ALA A 193 -10.59 0.22 33.22
N LEU A 194 -10.28 1.50 33.03
CA LEU A 194 -8.90 1.99 33.02
C LEU A 194 -8.21 1.78 34.36
N ARG A 195 -8.91 1.99 35.51
CA ARG A 195 -8.38 1.71 36.85
C ARG A 195 -8.10 0.22 37.03
N THR A 196 -8.96 -0.66 36.53
CA THR A 196 -8.71 -2.10 36.54
C THR A 196 -7.45 -2.44 35.74
N VAL A 197 -7.34 -1.95 34.50
CA VAL A 197 -6.14 -2.14 33.66
C VAL A 197 -4.89 -1.61 34.35
N ARG A 198 -4.95 -0.41 34.95
CA ARG A 198 -3.84 0.20 35.69
C ARG A 198 -3.43 -0.62 36.92
N SER A 199 -4.39 -1.21 37.63
CA SER A 199 -4.09 -2.08 38.78
C SER A 199 -3.36 -3.37 38.41
N LEU A 200 -3.50 -3.81 37.16
CA LEU A 200 -2.87 -5.01 36.61
C LEU A 200 -1.56 -4.72 35.89
N SER A 201 -1.38 -3.50 35.35
CA SER A 201 -0.24 -3.18 34.50
C SER A 201 0.32 -1.78 34.76
N ALA A 202 1.65 -1.68 34.86
CA ALA A 202 2.37 -0.41 34.91
C ALA A 202 2.61 0.23 33.53
N ALA A 203 2.12 -0.39 32.46
CA ALA A 203 2.30 0.08 31.06
C ALA A 203 1.80 1.51 30.88
N THR A 204 2.38 2.22 29.92
CA THR A 204 1.76 3.43 29.37
C THR A 204 0.45 3.06 28.68
N LEU A 205 -0.65 3.73 29.04
CA LEU A 205 -1.96 3.52 28.41
C LEU A 205 -2.22 4.64 27.41
N VAL A 206 -2.65 4.28 26.20
CA VAL A 206 -3.07 5.23 25.16
C VAL A 206 -4.49 4.93 24.76
N VAL A 207 -5.40 5.87 25.07
CA VAL A 207 -6.83 5.73 24.78
C VAL A 207 -7.14 6.52 23.49
N LYS A 208 -7.60 5.80 22.47
CA LYS A 208 -8.08 6.38 21.20
C LYS A 208 -9.51 6.89 21.39
N LEU A 209 -9.75 8.19 21.17
CA LEU A 209 -11.04 8.89 21.39
C LEU A 209 -11.72 9.25 20.06
N GLY A 210 -11.43 8.52 18.99
CA GLY A 210 -11.97 8.76 17.66
C GLY A 210 -11.66 10.18 17.15
N PRO A 211 -12.66 10.95 16.70
CA PRO A 211 -12.45 12.31 16.17
C PRO A 211 -11.90 13.30 17.19
N GLN A 212 -12.05 13.02 18.49
CA GLN A 212 -11.50 13.87 19.55
C GLN A 212 -9.99 13.73 19.70
N GLY A 213 -9.40 12.66 19.16
CA GLY A 213 -7.96 12.39 19.21
C GLY A 213 -7.62 11.26 20.18
N CYS A 214 -6.71 11.52 21.13
CA CYS A 214 -6.27 10.51 22.09
C CYS A 214 -5.73 11.13 23.39
N THR A 215 -5.56 10.29 24.42
CA THR A 215 -4.88 10.64 25.65
C THR A 215 -3.83 9.59 26.01
N VAL A 216 -2.75 10.03 26.70
CA VAL A 216 -1.67 9.16 27.20
C VAL A 216 -1.65 9.23 28.72
N ILE A 217 -1.62 8.07 29.37
CA ILE A 217 -1.64 7.96 30.83
C ILE A 217 -0.46 7.11 31.29
N HIS A 218 0.49 7.72 31.98
CA HIS A 218 1.67 7.03 32.52
C HIS A 218 1.47 6.55 33.98
N GLY A 219 0.72 7.31 34.75
CA GLY A 219 0.53 7.08 36.21
C GLY A 219 -0.91 6.72 36.56
N GLU A 220 -1.41 7.33 37.62
CA GLU A 220 -2.77 7.15 38.10
C GLU A 220 -3.81 7.60 37.09
N ILE A 221 -4.96 6.93 37.07
CA ILE A 221 -6.08 7.30 36.19
C ILE A 221 -6.73 8.56 36.78
N PRO A 222 -6.88 9.63 35.97
CA PRO A 222 -7.48 10.86 36.46
C PRO A 222 -8.94 10.66 36.88
N PRO A 223 -9.50 11.55 37.74
CA PRO A 223 -10.93 11.50 38.11
C PRO A 223 -11.88 11.59 36.92
N ARG A 224 -11.51 12.38 35.91
CA ARG A 224 -12.19 12.47 34.62
C ARG A 224 -11.12 12.46 33.52
N LEU A 225 -11.44 11.92 32.35
CA LEU A 225 -10.48 11.84 31.25
C LEU A 225 -10.01 13.24 30.77
N GLU A 226 -10.91 14.22 30.85
CA GLU A 226 -10.68 15.62 30.47
C GLU A 226 -9.73 16.35 31.43
N ASP A 227 -9.50 15.80 32.61
CA ASP A 227 -8.51 16.34 33.55
C ASP A 227 -7.05 15.97 33.15
N GLY A 228 -6.90 15.03 32.22
CA GLY A 228 -5.63 14.66 31.59
C GLY A 228 -5.34 15.45 30.31
N ALA A 229 -4.16 15.24 29.74
CA ALA A 229 -3.82 15.80 28.44
C ALA A 229 -4.56 15.08 27.32
N ILE A 230 -5.43 15.78 26.59
CA ILE A 230 -6.07 15.29 25.37
C ILE A 230 -5.33 15.91 24.17
N TYR A 231 -4.83 15.06 23.29
CA TYR A 231 -4.15 15.45 22.06
C TYR A 231 -5.16 15.38 20.91
N PRO A 232 -5.50 16.52 20.28
CA PRO A 232 -6.62 16.62 19.36
C PRO A 232 -6.43 15.79 18.08
N GLY A 233 -7.52 15.23 17.59
CA GLY A 233 -7.58 14.57 16.30
C GLY A 233 -7.45 15.54 15.11
N VAL A 234 -7.13 15.00 13.95
CA VAL A 234 -7.12 15.76 12.69
C VAL A 234 -8.52 15.74 12.08
N ARG A 235 -9.08 16.93 11.84
CA ARG A 235 -10.41 17.06 11.23
C ARG A 235 -10.34 16.81 9.74
N VAL A 236 -10.90 15.69 9.29
CA VAL A 236 -10.98 15.32 7.87
C VAL A 236 -12.37 14.82 7.51
N GLU A 237 -12.71 14.87 6.24
CA GLU A 237 -13.89 14.16 5.75
C GLU A 237 -13.59 12.66 5.70
N VAL A 238 -14.44 11.87 6.37
CA VAL A 238 -14.27 10.42 6.52
C VAL A 238 -14.93 9.72 5.33
N LEU A 239 -14.13 8.92 4.61
CA LEU A 239 -14.61 8.01 3.58
C LEU A 239 -14.98 6.65 4.18
N ASN A 240 -14.12 6.11 5.03
CA ASN A 240 -14.34 4.90 5.81
C ASN A 240 -13.42 4.88 7.03
N VAL A 241 -13.78 4.15 8.08
CA VAL A 241 -12.98 4.09 9.33
C VAL A 241 -12.06 2.88 9.40
N LEU A 242 -12.03 2.05 8.36
CA LEU A 242 -11.24 0.82 8.38
C LEU A 242 -9.73 1.11 8.33
N GLY A 243 -8.96 0.50 9.22
CA GLY A 243 -7.51 0.71 9.29
C GLY A 243 -7.08 1.98 10.06
N ALA A 244 -8.03 2.79 10.55
CA ALA A 244 -7.71 3.99 11.33
C ALA A 244 -6.87 3.67 12.58
N GLY A 245 -7.23 2.61 13.31
CA GLY A 245 -6.50 2.13 14.49
C GLY A 245 -5.09 1.68 14.16
N ASP A 246 -4.93 0.92 13.07
CA ASP A 246 -3.63 0.42 12.59
C ASP A 246 -2.72 1.58 12.16
N ALA A 247 -3.29 2.58 11.48
CA ALA A 247 -2.58 3.79 11.09
C ALA A 247 -2.19 4.65 12.31
N PHE A 248 -3.10 4.80 13.27
CA PHE A 248 -2.83 5.46 14.54
C PHE A 248 -1.64 4.79 15.24
N MET A 249 -1.67 3.45 15.39
CA MET A 249 -0.59 2.69 15.98
C MET A 249 0.73 2.88 15.23
N SER A 250 0.71 2.85 13.91
CA SER A 250 1.90 3.09 13.08
C SER A 250 2.52 4.47 13.35
N GLY A 251 1.69 5.51 13.40
CA GLY A 251 2.11 6.87 13.72
C GLY A 251 2.64 6.99 15.14
N PHE A 252 1.95 6.42 16.13
CA PHE A 252 2.37 6.45 17.52
C PHE A 252 3.74 5.78 17.70
N LEU A 253 3.91 4.59 17.19
CA LEU A 253 5.17 3.84 17.27
C LEU A 253 6.33 4.56 16.58
N SER A 254 6.07 5.28 15.48
CA SER A 254 7.13 6.01 14.79
C SER A 254 7.74 7.13 15.64
N GLY A 255 6.96 7.72 16.55
CA GLY A 255 7.48 8.68 17.52
C GLY A 255 8.02 8.00 18.78
N TRP A 256 7.29 7.03 19.33
CA TRP A 256 7.60 6.38 20.61
C TRP A 256 8.93 5.60 20.57
N LEU A 257 9.26 4.96 19.46
CA LEU A 257 10.53 4.24 19.26
C LEU A 257 11.72 5.16 18.98
N GLU A 258 11.44 6.43 18.70
CA GLU A 258 12.43 7.52 18.59
C GLU A 258 12.53 8.37 19.86
N ASP A 259 11.87 7.91 20.95
CA ASP A 259 11.82 8.60 22.26
C ASP A 259 11.28 10.05 22.15
N ALA A 260 10.33 10.29 21.22
CA ALA A 260 9.66 11.57 21.06
C ALA A 260 8.70 11.86 22.24
N SER A 261 8.30 13.13 22.42
CA SER A 261 7.30 13.50 23.43
C SER A 261 5.93 12.87 23.12
N ASP A 262 5.10 12.69 24.16
CA ASP A 262 3.72 12.20 23.99
C ASP A 262 2.93 13.03 22.98
N GLU A 263 3.09 14.37 23.03
CA GLU A 263 2.46 15.28 22.09
C GLU A 263 2.84 14.92 20.64
N ARG A 264 4.13 14.70 20.37
CA ARG A 264 4.59 14.33 19.04
C ARG A 264 4.13 12.96 18.61
N CYS A 265 4.15 11.97 19.51
CA CYS A 265 3.64 10.62 19.24
C CYS A 265 2.15 10.67 18.88
N CYS A 266 1.35 11.39 19.67
CA CYS A 266 -0.08 11.55 19.45
C CYS A 266 -0.39 12.35 18.17
N GLN A 267 0.39 13.40 17.88
CA GLN A 267 0.27 14.18 16.64
C GLN A 267 0.49 13.30 15.41
N LEU A 268 1.55 12.47 15.39
CA LEU A 268 1.83 11.53 14.31
C LEU A 268 0.70 10.48 14.19
N ALA A 269 0.26 9.93 15.32
CA ALA A 269 -0.80 8.93 15.38
C ALA A 269 -2.14 9.45 14.82
N ASN A 270 -2.58 10.61 15.30
CA ASN A 270 -3.82 11.24 14.87
C ASN A 270 -3.79 11.64 13.39
N ALA A 271 -2.63 12.11 12.90
CA ALA A 271 -2.46 12.46 11.49
C ALA A 271 -2.51 11.21 10.59
N CYS A 272 -1.86 10.12 10.99
CA CYS A 272 -1.93 8.85 10.25
C CYS A 272 -3.37 8.32 10.18
N GLY A 273 -4.08 8.30 11.30
CA GLY A 273 -5.49 7.91 11.35
C GLY A 273 -6.35 8.78 10.45
N GLY A 274 -6.20 10.10 10.52
CA GLY A 274 -6.95 11.06 9.69
C GLY A 274 -6.70 10.86 8.19
N LEU A 275 -5.46 10.66 7.77
CA LEU A 275 -5.14 10.41 6.35
C LEU A 275 -5.74 9.09 5.85
N VAL A 276 -5.69 8.01 6.65
CA VAL A 276 -6.23 6.70 6.25
C VAL A 276 -7.75 6.74 6.12
N VAL A 277 -8.48 7.37 7.05
CA VAL A 277 -9.95 7.42 6.96
C VAL A 277 -10.47 8.26 5.79
N SER A 278 -9.65 9.10 5.20
CA SER A 278 -9.98 9.89 4.01
C SER A 278 -9.71 9.15 2.69
N ARG A 279 -9.21 7.91 2.72
CA ARG A 279 -8.76 7.15 1.54
C ARG A 279 -9.40 5.77 1.46
N HIS A 280 -9.30 5.14 0.28
CA HIS A 280 -9.69 3.75 0.09
C HIS A 280 -8.64 2.78 0.59
N ALA A 281 -9.10 1.63 1.11
CA ALA A 281 -8.31 0.53 1.66
C ALA A 281 -7.56 0.90 2.97
N CYS A 282 -6.85 -0.08 3.56
CA CYS A 282 -6.09 0.09 4.79
C CYS A 282 -4.60 0.32 4.49
N ALA A 283 -3.88 -0.75 4.15
CA ALA A 283 -2.44 -0.69 3.94
C ALA A 283 -2.03 0.29 2.81
N PRO A 284 -2.65 0.27 1.61
CA PRO A 284 -2.30 1.25 0.57
C PRO A 284 -2.55 2.71 0.98
N ALA A 285 -3.54 2.96 1.86
CA ALA A 285 -3.89 4.29 2.34
C ALA A 285 -2.92 4.86 3.38
N MET A 286 -2.05 4.02 3.97
CA MET A 286 -1.07 4.45 4.97
C MET A 286 -0.20 5.59 4.44
N PRO A 287 -0.03 6.67 5.20
CA PRO A 287 0.76 7.81 4.77
C PRO A 287 2.27 7.52 4.82
N THR A 288 3.01 8.31 4.06
CA THR A 288 4.47 8.40 4.15
C THR A 288 4.90 9.55 5.06
N ARG A 289 6.16 9.59 5.46
CA ARG A 289 6.72 10.71 6.24
C ARG A 289 6.57 12.04 5.51
N ALA A 290 6.80 12.07 4.20
CA ALA A 290 6.67 13.29 3.39
C ALA A 290 5.24 13.85 3.39
N GLU A 291 4.23 12.99 3.43
CA GLU A 291 2.84 13.42 3.53
C GLU A 291 2.52 14.03 4.91
N LEU A 292 3.05 13.43 5.98
CA LEU A 292 2.91 13.99 7.33
C LEU A 292 3.61 15.34 7.47
N ASP A 293 4.81 15.47 6.94
CA ASP A 293 5.56 16.72 6.97
C ASP A 293 4.82 17.84 6.22
N TYR A 294 4.24 17.51 5.07
CA TYR A 294 3.39 18.45 4.34
C TYR A 294 2.13 18.82 5.13
N LEU A 295 1.42 17.84 5.68
CA LEU A 295 0.21 18.06 6.47
C LEU A 295 0.48 19.01 7.66
N PHE A 296 1.60 18.81 8.36
CA PHE A 296 1.98 19.65 9.51
C PHE A 296 2.50 21.03 9.11
N SER A 297 3.08 21.17 7.93
CA SER A 297 3.58 22.46 7.43
C SER A 297 2.50 23.31 6.75
N SER A 298 1.34 22.74 6.47
CA SER A 298 0.26 23.47 5.80
C SER A 298 -0.30 24.59 6.69
N PRO A 299 -0.33 25.84 6.21
CA PRO A 299 -0.87 26.97 6.98
C PRO A 299 -2.41 26.91 7.14
N VAL A 300 -3.07 26.08 6.35
CA VAL A 300 -4.53 25.91 6.38
C VAL A 300 -4.84 24.43 6.63
N PRO A 301 -5.78 24.11 7.54
CA PRO A 301 -6.19 22.72 7.78
C PRO A 301 -6.70 22.05 6.51
N ILE A 302 -6.13 20.90 6.18
CA ILE A 302 -6.54 20.08 5.02
C ILE A 302 -7.66 19.15 5.47
N THR A 303 -8.89 19.49 5.15
CA THR A 303 -10.08 18.70 5.52
C THR A 303 -10.45 17.64 4.49
N ARG A 304 -9.92 17.75 3.27
CA ARG A 304 -10.12 16.81 2.16
C ARG A 304 -8.78 16.30 1.63
N PRO A 305 -8.05 15.46 2.41
CA PRO A 305 -6.75 14.92 1.97
C PRO A 305 -6.86 14.09 0.68
N ASP A 306 -8.01 13.46 0.45
CA ASP A 306 -8.34 12.72 -0.76
C ASP A 306 -8.42 13.60 -2.02
N GLN A 307 -8.63 14.90 -1.87
CA GLN A 307 -8.72 15.87 -2.97
C GLN A 307 -7.53 16.84 -3.03
N ASP A 308 -6.65 16.82 -2.05
CA ASP A 308 -5.46 17.67 -2.05
C ASP A 308 -4.44 17.17 -3.09
N PRO A 309 -4.13 17.96 -4.14
CA PRO A 309 -3.28 17.49 -5.23
C PRO A 309 -1.83 17.28 -4.79
N VAL A 310 -1.37 17.96 -3.74
CA VAL A 310 0.00 17.81 -3.22
C VAL A 310 0.10 16.51 -2.43
N LEU A 311 -0.87 16.23 -1.54
CA LEU A 311 -0.92 14.95 -0.82
C LEU A 311 -1.08 13.76 -1.77
N GLN A 312 -1.92 13.87 -2.80
CA GLN A 312 -2.03 12.84 -3.83
C GLN A 312 -0.69 12.61 -4.54
N ARG A 313 0.01 13.70 -4.88
CA ARG A 313 1.31 13.62 -5.53
C ARG A 313 2.37 13.04 -4.60
N LEU A 314 2.44 13.50 -3.35
CA LEU A 314 3.38 12.97 -2.35
C LEU A 314 3.15 11.48 -2.12
N HIS A 315 1.92 11.06 -1.95
CA HIS A 315 1.57 9.63 -1.81
C HIS A 315 2.09 8.80 -2.98
N GLN A 316 1.98 9.34 -4.20
CA GLN A 316 2.43 8.69 -5.43
C GLN A 316 3.94 8.50 -5.52
N VAL A 317 4.71 9.55 -5.13
CA VAL A 317 6.18 9.61 -5.36
C VAL A 317 7.00 9.16 -4.17
N SER A 318 6.44 9.20 -2.95
CA SER A 318 7.15 8.82 -1.73
C SER A 318 6.85 7.40 -1.25
N VAL A 319 5.87 6.71 -1.87
CA VAL A 319 5.65 5.28 -1.64
C VAL A 319 6.79 4.48 -2.27
N PRO A 320 7.36 3.49 -1.56
CA PRO A 320 8.41 2.65 -2.12
C PRO A 320 7.96 1.97 -3.42
N ARG A 321 8.80 2.07 -4.43
CA ARG A 321 8.61 1.40 -5.72
C ARG A 321 9.83 0.54 -6.02
N LYS A 322 9.69 -0.44 -6.92
CA LYS A 322 10.85 -1.19 -7.41
C LYS A 322 11.86 -0.21 -8.01
N ALA A 323 13.07 -0.20 -7.46
CA ALA A 323 14.17 0.60 -8.01
C ALA A 323 14.81 -0.15 -9.18
N TRP A 324 14.71 0.43 -10.35
CA TRP A 324 15.33 -0.07 -11.58
C TRP A 324 16.70 0.61 -11.71
N LYS A 325 17.77 -0.04 -11.25
CA LYS A 325 19.12 0.54 -11.28
C LYS A 325 19.69 0.60 -12.70
N GLN A 326 19.50 -0.47 -13.44
CA GLN A 326 19.86 -0.59 -14.85
C GLN A 326 18.80 -1.45 -15.52
N LEU A 327 18.12 -0.91 -16.52
CA LEU A 327 16.97 -1.55 -17.14
C LEU A 327 17.19 -1.67 -18.66
N PHE A 328 17.14 -2.89 -19.17
CA PHE A 328 17.15 -3.19 -20.61
C PHE A 328 15.76 -3.56 -21.07
N VAL A 329 15.14 -2.71 -21.90
CA VAL A 329 13.79 -2.91 -22.42
C VAL A 329 13.83 -3.24 -23.89
N PHE A 330 13.25 -4.38 -24.26
CA PHE A 330 13.03 -4.74 -25.65
C PHE A 330 11.65 -4.28 -26.11
N ALA A 331 11.60 -3.25 -26.96
CA ALA A 331 10.37 -2.68 -27.48
C ALA A 331 9.97 -3.35 -28.81
N PHE A 332 8.84 -4.05 -28.81
CA PHE A 332 8.26 -4.69 -30.00
C PHE A 332 6.73 -4.49 -30.07
N ASP A 333 6.28 -3.34 -29.60
CA ASP A 333 4.87 -2.89 -29.66
C ASP A 333 4.44 -2.40 -31.06
N HIS A 334 5.29 -2.55 -32.06
CA HIS A 334 5.00 -2.26 -33.47
C HIS A 334 3.83 -3.12 -33.94
N ARG A 335 2.85 -2.47 -34.58
CA ARG A 335 1.62 -3.10 -35.10
C ARG A 335 1.56 -2.97 -36.63
N GLY A 336 1.38 -1.76 -37.16
CA GLY A 336 1.29 -1.48 -38.57
C GLY A 336 2.54 -1.90 -39.35
N GLN A 337 3.72 -1.55 -38.84
CA GLN A 337 5.00 -1.86 -39.48
C GLN A 337 5.21 -3.38 -39.64
N LEU A 338 4.83 -4.18 -38.63
CA LEU A 338 4.95 -5.65 -38.72
C LEU A 338 3.91 -6.23 -39.68
N VAL A 339 2.71 -5.65 -39.77
CA VAL A 339 1.69 -6.04 -40.77
C VAL A 339 2.18 -5.76 -42.16
N GLU A 340 2.73 -4.56 -42.40
CA GLU A 340 3.31 -4.19 -43.72
C GLU A 340 4.46 -5.13 -44.09
N LEU A 341 5.36 -5.42 -43.15
CA LEU A 341 6.48 -6.33 -43.38
C LEU A 341 5.99 -7.75 -43.71
N ALA A 342 5.00 -8.26 -42.99
CA ALA A 342 4.40 -9.57 -43.26
C ALA A 342 3.77 -9.61 -44.67
N GLN A 343 3.02 -8.57 -45.05
CA GLN A 343 2.39 -8.46 -46.38
C GLN A 343 3.43 -8.38 -47.50
N GLN A 344 4.49 -7.56 -47.33
CA GLN A 344 5.60 -7.49 -48.26
C GLN A 344 6.30 -8.84 -48.45
N GLY A 345 6.41 -9.61 -47.39
CA GLY A 345 6.96 -10.96 -47.38
C GLY A 345 5.97 -12.05 -47.84
N GLY A 346 4.75 -11.68 -48.26
CA GLY A 346 3.72 -12.64 -48.67
C GLY A 346 3.24 -13.55 -47.52
N GLN A 347 3.35 -13.08 -46.26
CA GLN A 347 2.98 -13.84 -45.09
C GLN A 347 1.68 -13.34 -44.46
N ASP A 348 0.96 -14.24 -43.79
CA ASP A 348 -0.24 -13.90 -43.02
C ASP A 348 0.15 -13.11 -41.76
N PRO A 349 -0.46 -11.93 -41.51
CA PRO A 349 -0.24 -11.15 -40.28
C PRO A 349 -0.52 -11.91 -38.98
N THR A 350 -1.30 -12.99 -38.97
CA THR A 350 -1.52 -13.84 -37.81
C THR A 350 -0.23 -14.45 -37.26
N ARG A 351 0.80 -14.61 -38.10
CA ARG A 351 2.13 -15.11 -37.69
C ARG A 351 2.90 -14.13 -36.80
N ILE A 352 2.49 -12.85 -36.75
CA ILE A 352 3.14 -11.84 -35.89
C ILE A 352 3.07 -12.24 -34.42
N SER A 353 2.00 -12.87 -33.97
CA SER A 353 1.89 -13.34 -32.57
C SER A 353 2.95 -14.41 -32.25
N ALA A 354 3.19 -15.36 -33.16
CA ALA A 354 4.24 -16.36 -33.01
C ALA A 354 5.65 -15.72 -33.01
N LEU A 355 5.88 -14.71 -33.86
CA LEU A 355 7.13 -13.95 -33.87
C LEU A 355 7.36 -13.26 -32.51
N LYS A 356 6.32 -12.64 -31.93
CA LYS A 356 6.43 -11.97 -30.62
C LYS A 356 6.69 -12.95 -29.48
N GLN A 357 6.28 -14.21 -29.59
CA GLN A 357 6.68 -15.25 -28.65
C GLN A 357 8.20 -15.57 -28.73
N LEU A 358 8.79 -15.54 -29.91
CA LEU A 358 10.25 -15.68 -30.04
C LEU A 358 11.00 -14.50 -29.40
N PHE A 359 10.41 -13.31 -29.40
CA PHE A 359 10.99 -12.15 -28.72
C PHE A 359 11.00 -12.32 -27.20
N ILE A 360 10.00 -12.98 -26.61
CA ILE A 360 10.02 -13.36 -25.17
C ILE A 360 11.20 -14.27 -24.88
N GLN A 361 11.44 -15.31 -25.70
CA GLN A 361 12.58 -16.21 -25.52
C GLN A 361 13.91 -15.45 -25.62
N ALA A 362 13.99 -14.43 -26.48
CA ALA A 362 15.16 -13.57 -26.57
C ALA A 362 15.39 -12.77 -25.27
N VAL A 363 14.34 -12.22 -24.67
CA VAL A 363 14.42 -11.51 -23.37
C VAL A 363 14.85 -12.46 -22.27
N GLU A 364 14.28 -13.67 -22.19
CA GLU A 364 14.68 -14.73 -21.25
C GLU A 364 16.18 -15.06 -21.40
N ARG A 365 16.65 -15.19 -22.62
CA ARG A 365 18.07 -15.47 -22.87
C ARG A 365 18.98 -14.32 -22.43
N VAL A 366 18.56 -13.07 -22.66
CA VAL A 366 19.31 -11.89 -22.18
C VAL A 366 19.35 -11.85 -20.66
N GLU A 367 18.22 -12.07 -19.99
CA GLU A 367 18.17 -12.13 -18.52
C GLU A 367 19.13 -13.20 -17.98
N GLN A 368 19.12 -14.39 -18.57
CA GLN A 368 20.04 -15.47 -18.20
C GLN A 368 21.51 -15.07 -18.38
N LEU A 369 21.85 -14.48 -19.53
CA LEU A 369 23.23 -14.03 -19.81
C LEU A 369 23.71 -12.96 -18.83
N LEU A 370 22.84 -12.00 -18.46
CA LEU A 370 23.17 -10.98 -17.46
C LEU A 370 23.48 -11.62 -16.11
N ARG A 371 22.68 -12.60 -15.69
CA ARG A 371 22.93 -13.36 -14.45
C ARG A 371 24.24 -14.16 -14.51
N GLU A 372 24.49 -14.86 -15.63
CA GLU A 372 25.73 -15.65 -15.84
C GLU A 372 26.98 -14.77 -15.79
N GLN A 373 26.87 -13.52 -16.25
CA GLN A 373 27.98 -12.55 -16.26
C GLN A 373 28.08 -11.73 -14.96
N GLY A 374 27.18 -11.95 -13.98
CA GLY A 374 27.16 -11.19 -12.73
C GLY A 374 26.77 -9.72 -12.90
N VAL A 375 26.08 -9.37 -14.00
CA VAL A 375 25.60 -8.01 -14.26
C VAL A 375 24.30 -7.80 -13.52
N ALA A 376 24.28 -6.87 -12.57
CA ALA A 376 23.10 -6.49 -11.80
C ALA A 376 22.21 -5.55 -12.62
N ALA A 377 21.46 -6.10 -13.57
CA ALA A 377 20.53 -5.36 -14.41
C ALA A 377 19.17 -6.08 -14.48
N ASP A 378 18.14 -5.29 -14.69
CA ASP A 378 16.78 -5.76 -14.90
C ASP A 378 16.45 -5.78 -16.40
N VAL A 379 15.52 -6.64 -16.78
CA VAL A 379 15.01 -6.69 -18.16
C VAL A 379 13.54 -6.29 -18.21
N GLY A 380 13.11 -5.87 -19.38
CA GLY A 380 11.73 -5.51 -19.62
C GLY A 380 11.33 -5.61 -21.09
N LEU A 381 10.06 -5.42 -21.32
CA LEU A 381 9.52 -5.37 -22.68
C LEU A 381 8.40 -4.33 -22.82
N LEU A 382 8.22 -3.90 -24.05
CA LEU A 382 7.10 -3.09 -24.48
C LEU A 382 6.39 -3.84 -25.62
N ALA A 383 5.18 -4.34 -25.36
CA ALA A 383 4.40 -5.14 -26.31
C ALA A 383 2.95 -4.68 -26.37
N ASP A 384 2.37 -4.70 -27.58
CA ASP A 384 0.96 -4.36 -27.82
C ASP A 384 0.02 -5.52 -27.48
N GLN A 385 -1.27 -5.21 -27.30
CA GLN A 385 -2.29 -6.23 -27.07
C GLN A 385 -2.63 -7.03 -28.32
N ARG A 386 -2.70 -6.36 -29.49
CA ARG A 386 -3.29 -6.93 -30.70
C ARG A 386 -2.57 -8.20 -31.16
N PHE A 387 -1.24 -8.20 -31.16
CA PHE A 387 -0.41 -9.33 -31.59
C PHE A 387 0.50 -9.85 -30.47
N GLY A 388 0.59 -9.14 -29.35
CA GLY A 388 1.49 -9.44 -28.25
C GLY A 388 0.80 -9.89 -26.97
N GLN A 389 -0.51 -10.20 -26.97
CA GLN A 389 -1.21 -10.61 -25.76
C GLN A 389 -0.56 -11.82 -25.06
N ASP A 390 -0.16 -12.83 -25.84
CA ASP A 390 0.51 -14.01 -25.28
C ASP A 390 1.90 -13.66 -24.71
N ALA A 391 2.59 -12.71 -25.34
CA ALA A 391 3.87 -12.20 -24.82
C ALA A 391 3.68 -11.43 -23.50
N LEU A 392 2.64 -10.59 -23.40
CA LEU A 392 2.27 -9.91 -22.15
C LEU A 392 1.94 -10.91 -21.04
N ASN A 393 1.15 -11.94 -21.37
CA ASN A 393 0.81 -13.01 -20.42
C ASN A 393 2.06 -13.75 -19.94
N ALA A 394 2.97 -14.07 -20.84
CA ALA A 394 4.21 -14.78 -20.52
C ALA A 394 5.18 -13.94 -19.67
N ALA A 395 5.17 -12.63 -19.82
CA ALA A 395 6.03 -11.70 -19.08
C ALA A 395 5.48 -11.33 -17.69
N THR A 396 4.16 -11.36 -17.54
CA THR A 396 3.47 -10.97 -16.29
C THR A 396 3.83 -11.95 -15.15
N GLY A 397 4.13 -11.42 -13.96
CA GLY A 397 4.51 -12.21 -12.78
C GLY A 397 5.99 -12.60 -12.72
N ARG A 398 6.82 -12.23 -13.70
CA ARG A 398 8.27 -12.52 -13.70
C ARG A 398 9.13 -11.48 -12.98
N GLY A 399 8.52 -10.38 -12.52
CA GLY A 399 9.25 -9.24 -11.98
C GLY A 399 9.96 -8.42 -13.06
N TRP A 400 9.66 -8.60 -14.32
CA TRP A 400 10.14 -7.81 -15.45
C TRP A 400 9.42 -6.45 -15.52
N TRP A 401 10.06 -5.48 -16.15
CA TRP A 401 9.41 -4.23 -16.51
C TRP A 401 8.55 -4.46 -17.77
N VAL A 402 7.22 -4.37 -17.63
CA VAL A 402 6.28 -4.68 -18.72
C VAL A 402 5.44 -3.46 -19.02
N ALA A 403 5.54 -2.92 -20.24
CA ALA A 403 4.68 -1.81 -20.67
C ALA A 403 3.82 -2.20 -21.87
N ARG A 404 2.62 -1.60 -21.91
CA ARG A 404 1.58 -1.89 -22.89
C ARG A 404 0.96 -0.60 -23.43
N PRO A 405 0.96 -0.39 -24.77
CA PRO A 405 0.39 0.81 -25.38
C PRO A 405 -1.14 0.82 -25.30
N VAL A 406 -1.71 2.03 -25.16
CA VAL A 406 -3.16 2.27 -25.15
C VAL A 406 -3.62 3.10 -26.33
N GLU A 407 -2.69 3.82 -26.98
CA GLU A 407 -3.00 4.70 -28.10
C GLU A 407 -3.28 3.93 -29.39
N VAL A 408 -4.18 4.48 -30.22
CA VAL A 408 -4.27 4.11 -31.64
C VAL A 408 -3.02 4.61 -32.34
N GLN A 409 -2.28 3.70 -32.96
CA GLN A 409 -1.02 4.03 -33.63
C GLN A 409 -1.19 5.14 -34.65
N GLY A 410 -0.42 6.22 -34.47
CA GLY A 410 -0.40 7.35 -35.40
C GLY A 410 -1.60 8.30 -35.28
N SER A 411 -2.48 8.13 -34.30
CA SER A 411 -3.63 9.02 -34.13
C SER A 411 -3.22 10.43 -33.71
N ARG A 412 -3.79 11.43 -34.40
CA ARG A 412 -3.65 12.85 -34.09
C ARG A 412 -4.92 13.58 -34.53
N PRO A 413 -5.81 14.02 -33.63
CA PRO A 413 -5.67 13.99 -32.16
C PRO A 413 -5.55 12.58 -31.58
N LEU A 414 -4.98 12.50 -30.37
CA LEU A 414 -4.80 11.26 -29.63
C LEU A 414 -6.13 10.50 -29.48
N ALA A 415 -6.11 9.23 -29.86
CA ALA A 415 -7.22 8.31 -29.66
C ALA A 415 -6.72 7.02 -29.00
N PHE A 416 -7.61 6.32 -28.27
CA PHE A 416 -7.28 5.08 -27.58
C PHE A 416 -7.89 3.86 -28.30
N GLU A 417 -7.17 2.72 -28.32
CA GLU A 417 -7.59 1.50 -29.05
C GLU A 417 -8.95 0.96 -28.58
N HIS A 418 -9.31 1.18 -27.34
CA HIS A 418 -10.57 0.71 -26.77
C HIS A 418 -11.61 1.83 -26.58
N GLY A 419 -11.51 2.90 -27.34
CA GLY A 419 -12.43 4.04 -27.31
C GLY A 419 -12.14 5.02 -26.16
N ARG A 420 -13.04 6.00 -25.98
CA ARG A 420 -12.82 7.14 -25.07
C ARG A 420 -12.77 6.77 -23.58
N SER A 421 -13.35 5.64 -23.19
CA SER A 421 -13.37 5.19 -21.77
C SER A 421 -12.14 4.35 -21.45
N VAL A 422 -10.94 4.93 -21.56
CA VAL A 422 -9.68 4.22 -21.31
C VAL A 422 -9.62 3.61 -19.91
N GLY A 423 -10.16 4.30 -18.91
CA GLY A 423 -10.16 3.83 -17.51
C GLY A 423 -10.88 2.50 -17.30
N SER A 424 -11.98 2.23 -18.01
CA SER A 424 -12.71 0.97 -17.90
C SER A 424 -11.90 -0.24 -18.40
N ASN A 425 -10.99 -0.04 -19.33
CA ASN A 425 -10.14 -1.11 -19.85
C ASN A 425 -8.97 -1.42 -18.91
N LEU A 426 -8.46 -0.42 -18.20
CA LEU A 426 -7.35 -0.59 -17.27
C LEU A 426 -7.71 -1.46 -16.06
N ILE A 427 -8.99 -1.57 -15.70
CA ILE A 427 -9.46 -2.43 -14.60
C ILE A 427 -9.07 -3.90 -14.80
N ALA A 428 -9.05 -4.36 -16.05
CA ALA A 428 -8.72 -5.74 -16.39
C ALA A 428 -7.20 -6.00 -16.53
N TRP A 429 -6.37 -4.96 -16.45
CA TRP A 429 -4.92 -5.11 -16.60
C TRP A 429 -4.28 -5.55 -15.27
N PRO A 430 -3.27 -6.44 -15.32
CA PRO A 430 -2.41 -6.68 -14.16
C PRO A 430 -1.75 -5.37 -13.70
N GLN A 431 -1.78 -5.09 -12.41
CA GLN A 431 -1.26 -3.82 -11.86
C GLN A 431 0.23 -3.57 -12.11
N GLU A 432 0.99 -4.62 -12.36
CA GLU A 432 2.41 -4.51 -12.69
C GLU A 432 2.68 -4.06 -14.12
N GLN A 433 1.67 -4.08 -14.99
CA GLN A 433 1.81 -3.58 -16.37
C GLN A 433 1.73 -2.06 -16.38
N ILE A 434 2.70 -1.44 -17.05
CA ILE A 434 2.81 0.01 -17.18
C ILE A 434 2.00 0.46 -18.39
N ILE A 435 1.17 1.47 -18.21
CA ILE A 435 0.45 2.10 -19.33
C ILE A 435 1.44 2.89 -20.15
N LYS A 436 1.62 2.55 -21.43
CA LYS A 436 2.39 3.37 -22.37
C LYS A 436 1.46 4.14 -23.27
N CYS A 437 1.74 5.42 -23.49
CA CYS A 437 1.01 6.23 -24.46
C CYS A 437 1.98 7.11 -25.26
N LEU A 438 2.02 6.89 -26.58
CA LEU A 438 2.73 7.77 -27.51
C LEU A 438 1.78 8.88 -27.96
N VAL A 439 2.25 10.11 -27.89
CA VAL A 439 1.52 11.31 -28.34
C VAL A 439 2.38 12.10 -29.31
N GLN A 440 1.87 12.34 -30.51
CA GLN A 440 2.42 13.33 -31.42
C GLN A 440 1.96 14.71 -30.95
N TYR A 441 2.78 15.42 -30.16
CA TYR A 441 2.41 16.65 -29.49
C TYR A 441 3.39 17.79 -29.82
N HIS A 442 2.83 18.95 -30.10
CA HIS A 442 3.58 20.18 -30.25
C HIS A 442 2.93 21.31 -29.45
N PRO A 443 3.71 22.14 -28.68
CA PRO A 443 3.13 23.21 -27.85
C PRO A 443 2.48 24.32 -28.67
N ASP A 444 2.85 24.45 -29.96
CA ASP A 444 2.32 25.42 -30.91
C ASP A 444 1.36 24.80 -31.94
N ASP A 445 0.79 23.62 -31.63
CA ASP A 445 -0.32 23.04 -32.40
C ASP A 445 -1.50 24.02 -32.47
N GLU A 446 -2.31 23.85 -33.50
CA GLU A 446 -3.59 24.56 -33.57
C GLU A 446 -4.34 24.43 -32.25
N PRO A 447 -4.89 25.52 -31.68
CA PRO A 447 -5.42 25.53 -30.33
C PRO A 447 -6.44 24.45 -30.01
N LEU A 448 -7.35 24.13 -30.94
CA LEU A 448 -8.38 23.09 -30.72
C LEU A 448 -7.75 21.69 -30.68
N LEU A 449 -6.82 21.39 -31.58
CA LEU A 449 -6.09 20.12 -31.60
C LEU A 449 -5.28 19.94 -30.30
N ARG A 450 -4.56 20.98 -29.88
CA ARG A 450 -3.78 20.95 -28.67
C ARG A 450 -4.64 20.71 -27.42
N LEU A 451 -5.74 21.45 -27.30
CA LEU A 451 -6.68 21.30 -26.17
C LEU A 451 -7.29 19.90 -26.11
N GLU A 452 -7.65 19.33 -27.28
CA GLU A 452 -8.19 17.96 -27.33
C GLU A 452 -7.13 16.94 -26.90
N GLN A 453 -5.90 17.06 -27.39
CA GLN A 453 -4.79 16.18 -27.00
C GLN A 453 -4.51 16.28 -25.48
N GLU A 454 -4.42 17.52 -24.94
CA GLU A 454 -4.20 17.77 -23.52
C GLU A 454 -5.33 17.18 -22.66
N ALA A 455 -6.59 17.27 -23.12
CA ALA A 455 -7.72 16.66 -22.43
C ALA A 455 -7.64 15.13 -22.41
N GLN A 456 -7.25 14.49 -23.51
CA GLN A 456 -7.05 13.03 -23.59
C GLN A 456 -5.90 12.57 -22.69
N ILE A 457 -4.77 13.27 -22.72
CA ILE A 457 -3.61 12.96 -21.86
C ILE A 457 -3.99 13.09 -20.38
N ARG A 458 -4.71 14.17 -20.00
CA ARG A 458 -5.18 14.38 -18.62
C ARG A 458 -6.15 13.27 -18.19
N GLY A 459 -7.10 12.89 -19.06
CA GLY A 459 -8.02 11.77 -18.79
C GLY A 459 -7.29 10.45 -18.59
N LEU A 460 -6.27 10.16 -19.40
CA LEU A 460 -5.42 8.98 -19.23
C LEU A 460 -4.62 9.03 -17.93
N TYR A 461 -4.04 10.19 -17.61
CA TYR A 461 -3.32 10.38 -16.34
C TYR A 461 -4.23 10.14 -15.14
N GLN A 462 -5.44 10.73 -15.12
CA GLN A 462 -6.42 10.48 -14.06
C GLN A 462 -6.82 9.00 -13.97
N ALA A 463 -7.03 8.34 -15.11
CA ALA A 463 -7.34 6.92 -15.15
C ALA A 463 -6.20 6.06 -14.58
N SER A 464 -4.94 6.41 -14.86
CA SER A 464 -3.77 5.73 -14.29
C SER A 464 -3.69 5.87 -12.78
N GLN A 465 -4.07 7.05 -12.23
CA GLN A 465 -4.11 7.29 -10.79
C GLN A 465 -5.16 6.40 -10.11
N VAL A 466 -6.36 6.34 -10.67
CA VAL A 466 -7.48 5.56 -10.12
C VAL A 466 -7.21 4.06 -10.21
N SER A 467 -6.62 3.59 -11.31
CA SER A 467 -6.30 2.17 -11.52
C SER A 467 -5.03 1.70 -10.79
N GLY A 468 -4.20 2.64 -10.31
CA GLY A 468 -2.93 2.35 -9.64
C GLY A 468 -1.79 1.91 -10.56
N HIS A 469 -1.95 2.02 -11.89
CA HIS A 469 -0.90 1.71 -12.86
C HIS A 469 0.09 2.87 -13.00
N GLU A 470 1.35 2.56 -13.25
CA GLU A 470 2.32 3.56 -13.70
C GLU A 470 2.00 3.99 -15.14
N LEU A 471 2.23 5.27 -15.43
CA LEU A 471 2.06 5.84 -16.76
C LEU A 471 3.42 6.20 -17.35
N LEU A 472 3.70 5.70 -18.55
CA LEU A 472 4.80 6.12 -19.41
C LEU A 472 4.22 6.96 -20.55
N LEU A 473 4.56 8.24 -20.58
CA LEU A 473 4.24 9.11 -21.73
C LEU A 473 5.45 9.20 -22.68
N GLU A 474 5.19 8.93 -23.93
CA GLU A 474 6.13 9.13 -25.04
C GLU A 474 5.71 10.34 -25.86
N ILE A 475 6.55 11.38 -25.89
CA ILE A 475 6.29 12.60 -26.64
C ILE A 475 7.18 12.62 -27.88
N ILE A 476 6.54 12.69 -29.03
CA ILE A 476 7.23 12.84 -30.32
C ILE A 476 6.67 14.10 -30.99
N PRO A 477 7.49 15.16 -31.19
CA PRO A 477 7.07 16.32 -31.96
C PRO A 477 6.81 15.96 -33.42
N PRO A 478 5.72 16.45 -34.02
CA PRO A 478 5.47 16.27 -35.45
C PRO A 478 6.56 16.95 -36.28
N LYS A 479 7.03 16.27 -37.33
CA LYS A 479 8.14 16.73 -38.18
C LYS A 479 7.77 17.87 -39.12
N ASP A 480 6.48 18.09 -39.31
CA ASP A 480 5.92 19.12 -40.21
C ASP A 480 5.75 20.49 -39.52
N LEU A 481 6.01 20.59 -38.23
CA LEU A 481 5.92 21.85 -37.50
C LEU A 481 7.31 22.46 -37.21
N PRO A 482 7.41 23.81 -37.27
CA PRO A 482 8.70 24.50 -37.08
C PRO A 482 9.18 24.49 -35.63
N GLY A 483 10.48 24.54 -35.43
CA GLY A 483 11.14 24.67 -34.14
C GLY A 483 12.35 23.75 -34.01
N ALA A 484 13.36 24.18 -33.26
CA ALA A 484 14.46 23.30 -32.89
C ALA A 484 13.95 22.20 -31.94
N HIS A 485 14.31 20.98 -32.23
CA HIS A 485 13.76 19.79 -31.56
C HIS A 485 13.91 19.81 -30.02
N PRO A 486 15.07 20.18 -29.44
CA PRO A 486 15.23 20.21 -27.99
C PRO A 486 14.32 21.23 -27.30
N GLU A 487 14.16 22.43 -27.88
CA GLU A 487 13.28 23.46 -27.34
C GLU A 487 11.81 23.03 -27.37
N VAL A 488 11.36 22.41 -28.44
CA VAL A 488 9.99 21.90 -28.58
C VAL A 488 9.71 20.83 -27.53
N LEU A 489 10.64 19.91 -27.32
CA LEU A 489 10.53 18.87 -26.30
C LEU A 489 10.45 19.49 -24.90
N TYR A 490 11.36 20.38 -24.54
CA TYR A 490 11.35 21.08 -23.26
C TYR A 490 10.05 21.82 -23.00
N ARG A 491 9.54 22.59 -23.98
CA ARG A 491 8.28 23.31 -23.87
C ARG A 491 7.09 22.36 -23.74
N SER A 492 7.12 21.21 -24.42
CA SER A 492 6.08 20.17 -24.30
C SER A 492 6.04 19.59 -22.89
N LEU A 493 7.18 19.17 -22.35
CA LEU A 493 7.28 18.64 -20.98
C LEU A 493 6.83 19.67 -19.96
N LYS A 494 7.34 20.90 -20.05
CA LYS A 494 6.96 22.02 -19.16
C LYS A 494 5.46 22.30 -19.21
N ARG A 495 4.86 22.25 -20.40
CA ARG A 495 3.42 22.45 -20.56
C ARG A 495 2.61 21.37 -19.86
N LEU A 496 2.98 20.09 -20.02
CA LEU A 496 2.31 18.98 -19.37
C LEU A 496 2.45 19.04 -17.84
N TYR A 497 3.63 19.37 -17.33
CA TYR A 497 3.80 19.61 -15.88
C TYR A 497 2.94 20.76 -15.37
N ASN A 498 2.84 21.87 -16.10
CA ASN A 498 1.97 23.00 -15.74
C ASN A 498 0.48 22.65 -15.75
N LEU A 499 0.09 21.61 -16.51
CA LEU A 499 -1.26 21.05 -16.52
C LEU A 499 -1.52 20.05 -15.38
N GLY A 500 -0.54 19.81 -14.51
CA GLY A 500 -0.63 18.85 -13.41
C GLY A 500 -0.49 17.40 -13.83
N ILE A 501 0.12 17.13 -14.99
CA ILE A 501 0.35 15.78 -15.53
C ILE A 501 1.77 15.35 -15.18
N TYR A 502 1.92 14.38 -14.28
CA TYR A 502 3.18 13.88 -13.75
C TYR A 502 3.28 12.37 -13.95
N PRO A 503 3.61 11.89 -15.17
CA PRO A 503 3.75 10.47 -15.42
C PRO A 503 4.90 9.87 -14.61
N ALA A 504 4.84 8.55 -14.36
CA ALA A 504 5.92 7.84 -13.68
C ALA A 504 7.17 7.73 -14.56
N TRP A 505 6.99 7.69 -15.87
CA TRP A 505 8.03 7.50 -16.87
C TRP A 505 7.85 8.47 -18.03
N TRP A 506 8.98 8.99 -18.52
CA TRP A 506 9.06 9.67 -19.80
C TRP A 506 9.84 8.84 -20.79
N LYS A 507 9.31 8.69 -22.00
CA LYS A 507 10.07 8.20 -23.15
C LYS A 507 10.20 9.36 -24.12
N ILE A 508 11.43 9.78 -24.36
CA ILE A 508 11.77 10.92 -25.22
C ILE A 508 12.86 10.52 -26.18
N GLU A 509 12.97 11.22 -27.31
CA GLU A 509 14.05 11.01 -28.24
C GLU A 509 15.40 11.35 -27.61
N ALA A 510 16.44 10.63 -28.01
CA ALA A 510 17.79 10.86 -27.50
C ALA A 510 18.25 12.29 -27.77
N GLN A 511 18.81 12.92 -26.76
CA GLN A 511 19.38 14.26 -26.82
C GLN A 511 20.90 14.17 -26.69
N SER A 512 21.64 15.13 -27.27
CA SER A 512 23.08 15.27 -27.02
C SER A 512 23.35 15.75 -25.58
N ALA A 513 24.59 15.64 -25.12
CA ALA A 513 24.98 16.13 -23.80
C ALA A 513 24.76 17.65 -23.63
N GLU A 514 24.87 18.42 -24.71
CA GLU A 514 24.62 19.87 -24.72
C GLU A 514 23.11 20.19 -24.61
N GLU A 515 22.27 19.38 -25.26
CA GLU A 515 20.80 19.53 -25.23
C GLU A 515 20.18 19.14 -23.89
N TRP A 516 20.88 18.36 -23.08
CA TRP A 516 20.46 18.03 -21.71
C TRP A 516 20.76 19.14 -20.68
N GLN A 517 21.63 20.09 -21.00
CA GLN A 517 21.99 21.25 -20.14
C GLN A 517 21.04 22.42 -20.36
#